data_9291e582747926184dccd6f2923b6bef
#
_entry.id   9291e582747926184dccd6f2923b6bef
#
_cell.length_a   1.000
_cell.length_b   1.000
_cell.length_c   1.000
_cell.angle_alpha   90.00
_cell.angle_beta   90.00
_cell.angle_gamma   90.00
#
_symmetry.space_group_name_H-M   'P 1'
#
loop_
_entity.id
_entity.type
_entity.pdbx_description
1 polymer ?
#
loop_
_entity_poly.entity_id
_entity_poly.type
_entity_poly.pdbx_seq_one_letter_code
_entity_poly.pdbx_strand_id
1 'polypeptide(L)'
;MTDITANDGTWTFLCALWRSLQGVWAIFVNGQLMDSGRHLAENLQVSSGGVLVLGQEQDAPGGRFSSAESFRGQLTRLNFWTRFLTEVEINQAMNSCLQMSGDLVAWSDFYPGIHGFIQVNDLTPCTGCTALDSPNHGHVTILNNNRQSSSSSVFVKVSPRHNFF
;
A
#
# COMPACT_ATOMS: atom_id res chain seq x y z
N MET A 1 10.92 17.29 9.76
CA MET A 1 10.07 16.10 9.96
C MET A 1 8.68 16.53 9.56
N THR A 2 8.13 15.97 8.54
CA THR A 2 6.82 16.38 7.99
C THR A 2 5.74 15.68 8.79
N ASP A 3 4.85 16.44 9.45
CA ASP A 3 3.68 15.87 10.15
C ASP A 3 2.65 15.45 9.09
N ILE A 4 2.69 14.17 8.72
CA ILE A 4 1.69 13.56 7.85
C ILE A 4 0.61 12.97 8.74
N THR A 5 -0.57 13.56 8.73
CA THR A 5 -1.74 13.03 9.43
C THR A 5 -2.54 12.15 8.48
N ALA A 6 -2.76 10.88 8.86
CA ALA A 6 -3.52 9.92 8.09
C ALA A 6 -4.55 9.15 8.96
N ASN A 7 -4.92 9.73 10.11
CA ASN A 7 -5.87 9.16 11.08
C ASN A 7 -7.02 10.12 11.41
N ASP A 8 -7.33 11.04 10.50
CA ASP A 8 -8.38 12.06 10.64
C ASP A 8 -9.76 11.59 10.10
N GLY A 9 -9.86 10.33 9.69
CA GLY A 9 -11.08 9.75 9.12
C GLY A 9 -11.31 10.11 7.65
N THR A 10 -10.36 10.75 6.98
CA THR A 10 -10.41 11.03 5.55
C THR A 10 -9.48 10.13 4.74
N TRP A 11 -9.76 10.01 3.44
CA TRP A 11 -8.85 9.30 2.54
C TRP A 11 -7.62 10.15 2.27
N THR A 12 -6.45 9.55 2.51
CA THR A 12 -5.16 10.15 2.21
C THR A 12 -4.46 9.36 1.12
N PHE A 13 -4.12 10.02 0.02
CA PHE A 13 -3.25 9.45 -1.00
C PHE A 13 -1.80 9.63 -0.60
N LEU A 14 -1.06 8.54 -0.53
CA LEU A 14 0.37 8.52 -0.20
C LEU A 14 1.16 7.88 -1.34
N CYS A 15 2.21 8.57 -1.81
CA CYS A 15 3.18 7.99 -2.73
C CYS A 15 4.59 8.23 -2.20
N ALA A 16 5.35 7.15 -2.06
CA ALA A 16 6.76 7.18 -1.68
C ALA A 16 7.62 6.70 -2.84
N LEU A 17 8.63 7.47 -3.18
CA LEU A 17 9.61 7.17 -4.23
C LEU A 17 10.98 6.96 -3.60
N TRP A 18 11.70 5.96 -4.07
CA TRP A 18 13.10 5.74 -3.71
C TRP A 18 13.89 5.18 -4.89
N ARG A 19 15.11 5.64 -5.05
CA ARG A 19 16.07 5.16 -6.06
C ARG A 19 17.43 4.97 -5.41
N SER A 20 18.00 3.79 -5.56
CA SER A 20 19.30 3.40 -5.00
C SER A 20 20.44 4.31 -5.46
N LEU A 21 20.48 4.70 -6.74
CA LEU A 21 21.49 5.62 -7.26
C LEU A 21 21.36 6.98 -6.57
N GLN A 22 22.40 7.38 -5.85
CA GLN A 22 22.46 8.58 -5.00
C GLN A 22 21.45 8.57 -3.84
N GLY A 23 20.77 7.46 -3.57
CA GLY A 23 19.78 7.34 -2.50
C GLY A 23 18.68 8.40 -2.55
N VAL A 24 18.21 8.75 -3.75
CA VAL A 24 17.19 9.79 -3.95
C VAL A 24 15.83 9.26 -3.49
N TRP A 25 15.14 10.06 -2.70
CA TRP A 25 13.79 9.73 -2.24
C TRP A 25 12.86 10.94 -2.25
N ALA A 26 11.57 10.69 -2.34
CA ALA A 26 10.53 11.72 -2.24
C ALA A 26 9.24 11.13 -1.67
N ILE A 27 8.49 11.94 -0.93
CA ILE A 27 7.18 11.59 -0.37
C ILE A 27 6.16 12.61 -0.85
N PHE A 28 5.09 12.10 -1.44
CA PHE A 28 3.94 12.89 -1.87
C PHE A 28 2.72 12.51 -1.03
N VAL A 29 1.98 13.54 -0.62
CA VAL A 29 0.69 13.38 0.07
C VAL A 29 -0.35 14.20 -0.68
N ASN A 30 -1.44 13.57 -1.07
CA ASN A 30 -2.52 14.19 -1.84
C ASN A 30 -2.01 14.94 -3.09
N GLY A 31 -1.02 14.34 -3.78
CA GLY A 31 -0.40 14.87 -4.99
C GLY A 31 0.64 15.96 -4.77
N GLN A 32 0.85 16.41 -3.54
CA GLN A 32 1.83 17.44 -3.20
C GLN A 32 3.13 16.82 -2.68
N LEU A 33 4.28 17.31 -3.15
CA LEU A 33 5.57 16.94 -2.62
C LEU A 33 5.72 17.49 -1.18
N MET A 34 5.78 16.59 -0.22
CA MET A 34 5.90 16.94 1.19
C MET A 34 7.34 16.96 1.67
N ASP A 35 8.14 16.01 1.19
CA ASP A 35 9.53 15.92 1.57
C ASP A 35 10.34 15.16 0.52
N SER A 36 11.63 15.43 0.42
CA SER A 36 12.54 14.75 -0.49
C SER A 36 13.98 14.89 -0.03
N GLY A 37 14.84 13.98 -0.50
CA GLY A 37 16.24 14.02 -0.13
C GLY A 37 17.12 13.07 -0.92
N ARG A 38 18.36 12.94 -0.44
CA ARG A 38 19.39 12.07 -1.01
C ARG A 38 20.07 11.27 0.10
N HIS A 39 20.88 10.30 -0.31
CA HIS A 39 21.70 9.45 0.57
C HIS A 39 20.87 8.50 1.47
N LEU A 40 19.60 8.26 1.13
CA LEU A 40 18.80 7.23 1.80
C LEU A 40 19.13 5.87 1.19
N ALA A 41 19.73 4.98 1.97
CA ALA A 41 20.08 3.61 1.52
C ALA A 41 20.78 3.60 0.15
N GLU A 42 21.74 4.50 -0.03
CA GLU A 42 22.48 4.70 -1.28
C GLU A 42 23.25 3.43 -1.67
N ASN A 43 23.17 3.06 -2.94
CA ASN A 43 23.77 1.84 -3.51
C ASN A 43 23.27 0.52 -2.91
N LEU A 44 22.22 0.55 -2.10
CA LEU A 44 21.55 -0.67 -1.64
C LEU A 44 20.51 -1.14 -2.66
N GLN A 45 20.16 -2.41 -2.57
CA GLN A 45 19.10 -3.03 -3.37
C GLN A 45 18.05 -3.65 -2.46
N VAL A 46 16.81 -3.65 -2.89
CA VAL A 46 15.77 -4.44 -2.24
C VAL A 46 16.01 -5.89 -2.61
N SER A 47 16.30 -6.73 -1.61
CA SER A 47 16.57 -8.15 -1.83
C SER A 47 15.34 -8.88 -2.33
N SER A 48 15.55 -9.88 -3.20
CA SER A 48 14.50 -10.79 -3.65
C SER A 48 14.06 -11.75 -2.51
N GLY A 49 12.91 -12.41 -2.70
CA GLY A 49 12.42 -13.44 -1.78
C GLY A 49 11.74 -12.89 -0.51
N GLY A 50 11.52 -11.59 -0.43
CA GLY A 50 10.76 -10.96 0.65
C GLY A 50 9.26 -11.28 0.58
N VAL A 51 8.57 -11.01 1.68
CA VAL A 51 7.11 -11.10 1.78
C VAL A 51 6.57 -9.73 2.15
N LEU A 52 5.66 -9.21 1.34
CA LEU A 52 4.93 -7.99 1.64
C LEU A 52 3.67 -8.33 2.43
N VAL A 53 3.50 -7.70 3.57
CA VAL A 53 2.33 -7.86 4.42
C VAL A 53 1.67 -6.51 4.63
N LEU A 54 0.35 -6.47 4.46
CA LEU A 54 -0.47 -5.29 4.78
C LEU A 54 -1.28 -5.58 6.04
N GLY A 55 -1.38 -4.58 6.90
CA GLY A 55 -2.22 -4.64 8.09
C GLY A 55 -1.58 -5.24 9.32
N GLN A 56 -0.36 -5.75 9.21
CA GLN A 56 0.41 -6.31 10.33
C GLN A 56 1.89 -5.96 10.21
N GLU A 57 2.52 -5.72 11.32
CA GLU A 57 3.96 -5.79 11.47
C GLU A 57 4.40 -7.26 11.48
N GLN A 58 5.59 -7.56 10.97
CA GLN A 58 6.09 -8.93 10.89
C GLN A 58 7.48 -9.08 11.54
N ASP A 59 7.56 -9.83 12.63
CA ASP A 59 8.82 -10.18 13.31
C ASP A 59 9.63 -11.31 12.63
N ALA A 60 9.02 -11.94 11.63
CA ALA A 60 9.66 -12.90 10.75
C ALA A 60 9.00 -12.85 9.38
N PRO A 61 9.70 -13.18 8.28
CA PRO A 61 9.11 -13.14 6.95
C PRO A 61 7.76 -13.85 6.85
N GLY A 62 6.68 -13.07 6.69
CA GLY A 62 5.32 -13.55 6.60
C GLY A 62 4.75 -14.18 7.87
N GLY A 63 5.25 -13.80 9.04
CA GLY A 63 4.80 -14.42 10.31
C GLY A 63 5.15 -13.63 11.56
N ARG A 64 4.85 -14.26 12.72
CA ARG A 64 4.99 -13.72 14.07
C ARG A 64 4.21 -12.43 14.29
N PHE A 65 2.98 -12.40 13.77
CA PHE A 65 2.10 -11.25 13.87
C PHE A 65 1.58 -11.04 15.29
N SER A 66 1.50 -9.77 15.70
CA SER A 66 0.92 -9.33 16.96
C SER A 66 -0.36 -8.54 16.73
N SER A 67 -1.44 -8.87 17.44
CA SER A 67 -2.69 -8.11 17.35
C SER A 67 -2.57 -6.67 17.87
N ALA A 68 -1.57 -6.39 18.70
CA ALA A 68 -1.29 -5.05 19.19
C ALA A 68 -0.71 -4.13 18.10
N GLU A 69 -0.08 -4.70 17.08
CA GLU A 69 0.61 -4.04 15.98
C GLU A 69 -0.18 -4.08 14.67
N SER A 70 -1.48 -4.33 14.79
CA SER A 70 -2.37 -4.37 13.64
C SER A 70 -2.78 -2.99 13.18
N PHE A 71 -2.74 -2.75 11.88
CA PHE A 71 -3.39 -1.61 11.26
C PHE A 71 -4.90 -1.71 11.42
N ARG A 72 -5.54 -0.57 11.69
CA ARG A 72 -7.01 -0.44 11.75
C ARG A 72 -7.42 0.69 10.81
N GLY A 73 -8.18 0.36 9.80
CA GLY A 73 -8.58 1.34 8.80
C GLY A 73 -8.94 0.71 7.47
N GLN A 74 -8.94 1.53 6.45
CA GLN A 74 -9.25 1.13 5.08
C GLN A 74 -8.03 1.38 4.20
N LEU A 75 -7.73 0.44 3.31
CA LEU A 75 -6.66 0.53 2.33
C LEU A 75 -7.24 0.25 0.95
N THR A 76 -6.73 0.96 -0.04
CA THR A 76 -7.09 0.73 -1.43
C THR A 76 -5.95 1.13 -2.36
N ARG A 77 -5.89 0.52 -3.53
CA ARG A 77 -5.02 0.88 -4.64
C ARG A 77 -3.53 0.89 -4.30
N LEU A 78 -3.08 0.05 -3.36
CA LEU A 78 -1.66 -0.09 -3.11
C LEU A 78 -1.00 -0.80 -4.29
N ASN A 79 -0.03 -0.14 -4.88
CA ASN A 79 0.72 -0.63 -6.03
C ASN A 79 2.20 -0.34 -5.84
N PHE A 80 3.05 -1.18 -6.43
CA PHE A 80 4.49 -0.99 -6.44
C PHE A 80 5.03 -1.03 -7.86
N TRP A 81 5.98 -0.16 -8.15
CA TRP A 81 6.63 -0.05 -9.45
C TRP A 81 8.15 -0.21 -9.31
N THR A 82 8.77 -0.80 -10.31
CA THR A 82 10.23 -0.93 -10.42
C THR A 82 10.92 0.37 -10.84
N ARG A 83 10.17 1.42 -11.09
CA ARG A 83 10.63 2.70 -11.60
C ARG A 83 10.09 3.89 -10.79
N PHE A 84 10.75 5.02 -10.93
CA PHE A 84 10.22 6.30 -10.47
C PHE A 84 8.98 6.69 -11.28
N LEU A 85 7.93 7.08 -10.60
CA LEU A 85 6.77 7.72 -11.22
C LEU A 85 7.06 9.21 -11.42
N THR A 86 6.59 9.76 -12.52
CA THR A 86 6.56 11.20 -12.76
C THR A 86 5.44 11.86 -11.95
N GLU A 87 5.53 13.17 -11.70
CA GLU A 87 4.46 13.91 -11.02
C GLU A 87 3.11 13.81 -11.76
N VAL A 88 3.14 13.73 -13.09
CA VAL A 88 1.93 13.52 -13.90
C VAL A 88 1.30 12.16 -13.57
N GLU A 89 2.10 11.09 -13.51
CA GLU A 89 1.62 9.75 -13.16
C GLU A 89 1.12 9.68 -11.70
N ILE A 90 1.79 10.37 -10.77
CA ILE A 90 1.35 10.45 -9.37
C ILE A 90 -0.04 11.14 -9.29
N ASN A 91 -0.21 12.25 -10.00
CA ASN A 91 -1.49 12.95 -10.06
C ASN A 91 -2.58 12.12 -10.77
N GLN A 92 -2.22 11.37 -11.80
CA GLN A 92 -3.14 10.42 -12.44
C GLN A 92 -3.53 9.30 -11.49
N ALA A 93 -2.58 8.70 -10.76
CA ALA A 93 -2.86 7.66 -9.78
C ALA A 93 -3.80 8.13 -8.66
N MET A 94 -3.70 9.41 -8.26
CA MET A 94 -4.55 10.01 -7.25
C MET A 94 -5.97 10.29 -7.79
N ASN A 95 -6.06 10.91 -8.97
CA ASN A 95 -7.33 11.48 -9.47
C ASN A 95 -8.08 10.56 -10.43
N SER A 96 -7.41 9.56 -11.03
CA SER A 96 -8.03 8.69 -12.02
C SER A 96 -8.85 7.59 -11.37
N CYS A 97 -10.05 7.38 -11.87
CA CYS A 97 -10.82 6.17 -11.60
C CYS A 97 -10.26 4.97 -12.35
N LEU A 98 -9.48 5.21 -13.39
CA LEU A 98 -8.73 4.18 -14.09
C LEU A 98 -7.56 3.74 -13.22
N GLN A 99 -7.55 2.48 -12.86
CA GLN A 99 -6.53 1.92 -12.01
C GLN A 99 -5.19 1.87 -12.76
N MET A 100 -4.21 2.62 -12.26
CA MET A 100 -2.83 2.35 -12.60
C MET A 100 -2.39 1.08 -11.88
N SER A 101 -1.96 0.08 -12.64
CA SER A 101 -1.48 -1.18 -12.09
C SER A 101 0.03 -1.12 -11.89
N GLY A 102 0.51 -1.51 -10.72
CA GLY A 102 1.94 -1.67 -10.44
C GLY A 102 2.56 -2.77 -11.32
N ASP A 103 3.77 -2.53 -11.83
CA ASP A 103 4.51 -3.54 -12.59
C ASP A 103 5.21 -4.57 -11.69
N LEU A 104 5.45 -4.22 -10.43
CA LEU A 104 6.04 -5.10 -9.43
C LEU A 104 4.98 -5.83 -8.59
N VAL A 105 4.06 -5.07 -8.00
CA VAL A 105 2.88 -5.59 -7.26
C VAL A 105 1.69 -4.72 -7.62
N ALA A 106 0.65 -5.35 -8.12
CA ALA A 106 -0.62 -4.70 -8.39
C ALA A 106 -1.59 -4.89 -7.20
N TRP A 107 -2.54 -3.97 -7.04
CA TRP A 107 -3.57 -4.08 -6.02
C TRP A 107 -4.34 -5.41 -6.07
N SER A 108 -4.60 -5.92 -7.27
CA SER A 108 -5.25 -7.22 -7.49
C SER A 108 -4.47 -8.42 -6.93
N ASP A 109 -3.15 -8.29 -6.75
CA ASP A 109 -2.31 -9.39 -6.27
C ASP A 109 -2.52 -9.67 -4.77
N PHE A 110 -3.14 -8.72 -4.04
CA PHE A 110 -3.43 -8.88 -2.62
C PHE A 110 -4.66 -9.76 -2.35
N TYR A 111 -5.62 -9.87 -3.26
CA TYR A 111 -6.87 -10.59 -3.02
C TYR A 111 -6.69 -12.08 -2.66
N PRO A 112 -5.82 -12.85 -3.33
CA PRO A 112 -5.63 -14.26 -2.97
C PRO A 112 -4.97 -14.47 -1.59
N GLY A 113 -4.35 -13.41 -1.05
CA GLY A 113 -3.60 -13.46 0.21
C GLY A 113 -4.34 -12.90 1.40
N ILE A 114 -5.66 -12.67 1.31
CA ILE A 114 -6.47 -12.11 2.40
C ILE A 114 -6.68 -13.18 3.48
N HIS A 115 -6.33 -12.84 4.73
CA HIS A 115 -6.51 -13.71 5.89
C HIS A 115 -7.15 -12.94 7.06
N GLY A 116 -8.00 -13.63 7.82
CA GLY A 116 -8.66 -13.07 9.01
C GLY A 116 -9.95 -12.31 8.70
N PHE A 117 -10.37 -11.46 9.64
CA PHE A 117 -11.63 -10.71 9.52
C PHE A 117 -11.43 -9.42 8.72
N ILE A 118 -11.35 -9.56 7.40
CA ILE A 118 -11.20 -8.45 6.46
C ILE A 118 -12.49 -8.36 5.64
N GLN A 119 -13.03 -7.15 5.52
CA GLN A 119 -14.13 -6.86 4.60
C GLN A 119 -13.55 -6.27 3.32
N VAL A 120 -13.94 -6.86 2.20
CA VAL A 120 -13.65 -6.31 0.87
C VAL A 120 -14.92 -5.62 0.38
N ASN A 121 -14.83 -4.34 0.07
CA ASN A 121 -15.96 -3.55 -0.41
C ASN A 121 -15.65 -3.02 -1.80
N ASP A 122 -16.65 -2.96 -2.66
CA ASP A 122 -16.51 -2.47 -4.04
C ASP A 122 -16.65 -0.95 -4.19
N LEU A 123 -16.72 -0.25 -3.06
CA LEU A 123 -16.83 1.21 -3.08
C LEU A 123 -15.49 1.86 -3.45
N THR A 124 -15.48 2.68 -4.48
CA THR A 124 -14.33 3.47 -4.87
C THR A 124 -14.33 4.81 -4.14
N PRO A 125 -13.21 5.23 -3.54
CA PRO A 125 -13.12 6.56 -2.94
C PRO A 125 -13.02 7.70 -3.97
N CYS A 126 -13.20 7.41 -5.25
CA CYS A 126 -13.15 8.40 -6.31
C CYS A 126 -14.49 9.10 -6.49
N THR A 127 -14.52 10.41 -6.31
CA THR A 127 -15.65 11.23 -6.71
C THR A 127 -15.73 11.33 -8.22
N GLY A 128 -16.85 10.93 -8.80
CA GLY A 128 -17.10 11.05 -10.25
C GLY A 128 -16.92 9.77 -11.06
N CYS A 129 -16.57 8.65 -10.43
CA CYS A 129 -16.56 7.35 -11.09
C CYS A 129 -17.95 6.73 -11.09
N THR A 130 -18.41 6.25 -12.24
CA THR A 130 -19.59 5.40 -12.31
C THR A 130 -19.18 3.94 -12.10
N ALA A 131 -20.10 3.11 -11.59
CA ALA A 131 -19.84 1.68 -11.38
C ALA A 131 -19.44 0.93 -12.67
N LEU A 132 -19.65 1.52 -13.83
CA LEU A 132 -19.28 0.99 -15.14
C LEU A 132 -17.80 1.18 -15.49
N ASP A 133 -17.11 2.10 -14.82
CA ASP A 133 -15.70 2.44 -15.14
C ASP A 133 -14.72 1.56 -14.37
N SER A 134 -15.21 0.58 -13.58
CA SER A 134 -14.36 -0.08 -12.61
C SER A 134 -14.70 -1.56 -12.40
N PRO A 135 -14.19 -2.47 -13.22
CA PRO A 135 -14.47 -3.90 -13.03
C PRO A 135 -13.82 -4.57 -11.82
N ASN A 136 -12.92 -3.91 -11.06
CA ASN A 136 -12.25 -4.55 -9.91
C ASN A 136 -11.67 -3.54 -8.88
N HIS A 137 -12.48 -2.63 -8.35
CA HIS A 137 -12.00 -1.61 -7.42
C HIS A 137 -12.55 -1.80 -6.00
N GLY A 138 -12.30 -2.97 -5.42
CA GLY A 138 -12.56 -3.16 -4.00
C GLY A 138 -11.58 -2.35 -3.14
N HIS A 139 -12.03 -1.76 -2.05
CA HIS A 139 -11.17 -1.39 -0.95
C HIS A 139 -11.24 -2.47 0.12
N VAL A 140 -10.13 -2.68 0.78
CA VAL A 140 -10.03 -3.64 1.87
C VAL A 140 -10.18 -2.90 3.18
N THR A 141 -11.19 -3.24 3.98
CA THR A 141 -11.34 -2.74 5.34
C THR A 141 -10.78 -3.76 6.30
N ILE A 142 -9.74 -3.40 7.03
CA ILE A 142 -9.15 -4.24 8.05
C ILE A 142 -9.83 -3.93 9.38
N LEU A 143 -10.68 -4.84 9.82
CA LEU A 143 -11.38 -4.75 11.10
C LEU A 143 -10.67 -5.61 12.14
N ASN A 144 -10.08 -4.98 13.13
CA ASN A 144 -9.59 -5.68 14.31
C ASN A 144 -10.69 -5.65 15.38
N ASN A 145 -11.61 -6.63 15.37
CA ASN A 145 -12.63 -6.78 16.39
C ASN A 145 -12.05 -7.47 17.63
N ASN A 146 -11.47 -6.70 18.54
CA ASN A 146 -10.98 -7.14 19.86
C ASN A 146 -12.09 -7.62 20.81
N ARG A 147 -13.18 -8.24 20.34
CA ARG A 147 -14.27 -8.67 21.21
C ARG A 147 -14.45 -10.17 21.37
N GLN A 148 -13.56 -11.00 20.84
CA GLN A 148 -13.56 -12.42 21.24
C GLN A 148 -12.17 -13.03 21.19
N SER A 149 -11.81 -13.66 22.28
CA SER A 149 -10.62 -14.44 22.56
C SER A 149 -10.37 -15.53 21.53
N SER A 150 -9.53 -15.26 20.59
CA SER A 150 -8.62 -16.20 19.93
C SER A 150 -7.68 -15.35 19.08
N SER A 151 -6.40 -15.57 19.22
CA SER A 151 -5.30 -14.84 18.58
C SER A 151 -5.26 -15.04 17.05
N SER A 152 -6.24 -14.48 16.35
CA SER A 152 -6.25 -14.48 14.89
C SER A 152 -5.72 -13.13 14.40
N SER A 153 -4.49 -13.14 13.92
CA SER A 153 -3.92 -11.98 13.23
C SER A 153 -4.64 -11.78 11.89
N VAL A 154 -4.99 -10.53 11.58
CA VAL A 154 -5.65 -10.14 10.35
C VAL A 154 -4.60 -9.50 9.44
N PHE A 155 -4.34 -10.08 8.29
CA PHE A 155 -3.32 -9.58 7.37
C PHE A 155 -3.61 -9.95 5.91
N VAL A 156 -2.99 -9.22 5.00
CA VAL A 156 -2.94 -9.53 3.58
C VAL A 156 -1.50 -9.79 3.19
N LYS A 157 -1.23 -10.96 2.62
CA LYS A 157 0.11 -11.40 2.27
C LYS A 157 0.25 -11.53 0.75
N VAL A 158 1.31 -10.97 0.20
CA VAL A 158 1.67 -11.12 -1.20
C VAL A 158 3.13 -11.53 -1.33
N SER A 159 3.38 -12.50 -2.20
CA SER A 159 4.74 -12.78 -2.70
C SER A 159 4.87 -12.07 -4.05
N PRO A 160 5.87 -11.22 -4.26
CA PRO A 160 6.10 -10.57 -5.54
C PRO A 160 6.22 -11.60 -6.68
N ARG A 161 5.63 -11.30 -7.82
CA ARG A 161 5.62 -12.19 -9.00
C ARG A 161 7.00 -12.34 -9.65
N HIS A 162 7.92 -11.45 -9.37
CA HIS A 162 9.24 -11.40 -9.98
C HIS A 162 10.34 -11.40 -8.93
N ASN A 163 11.40 -12.13 -9.20
CA ASN A 163 12.63 -11.98 -8.44
C ASN A 163 13.21 -10.59 -8.74
N PHE A 164 13.49 -9.83 -7.70
CA PHE A 164 14.23 -8.58 -7.85
C PHE A 164 15.65 -8.90 -8.31
N PHE A 165 16.12 -8.22 -9.34
CA PHE A 165 17.50 -8.26 -9.77
C PHE A 165 18.31 -7.14 -9.13
#